data_91f430c2a235dfc88f09806d3a2932c5
#
_entry.id   91f430c2a235dfc88f09806d3a2932c5
#
_cell.length_a   1.000
_cell.length_b   1.000
_cell.length_c   1.000
_cell.angle_alpha   90.00
_cell.angle_beta   90.00
_cell.angle_gamma   90.00
#
_symmetry.space_group_name_H-M   'P 1'
#
loop_
_entity.id
_entity.type
_entity.pdbx_description
1 polymer ?
#
loop_
_entity_poly.entity_id
_entity_poly.type
_entity_poly.pdbx_seq_one_letter_code
_entity_poly.pdbx_strand_id
1 'polypeptide(L)'
;MIKRIASTALFVLGLFAFAQAQRIAFVDVTAVLESLPEYQKSQEQLDKVATSWRQEIAQEQDKVKGMYSKFQAEQVLLSEEMKKSREEEIMVKEKEVREMQRLKFGPEGSLFKKREELVKPIQDKVYGTIERFAQDKGFEFIFDKGSASGMLYADKKNDKTEDIKAILKK
;
A
#
# COMPACT_ATOMS: atom_id res chain seq x y z
N MET A 1 19.98 30.23 58.75
CA MET A 1 20.26 28.97 57.98
C MET A 1 18.99 28.26 57.51
N ILE A 2 17.99 28.05 58.36
CA ILE A 2 16.72 27.30 58.01
C ILE A 2 15.97 27.91 56.82
N LYS A 3 15.86 29.25 56.71
CA LYS A 3 15.17 29.89 55.55
C LYS A 3 15.88 29.67 54.21
N ARG A 4 17.20 29.56 54.19
CA ARG A 4 17.96 29.26 52.95
C ARG A 4 17.84 27.82 52.55
N ILE A 5 17.77 26.89 53.50
CA ILE A 5 17.55 25.46 53.24
C ILE A 5 16.14 25.22 52.70
N ALA A 6 15.13 25.87 53.27
CA ALA A 6 13.74 25.77 52.79
C ALA A 6 13.58 26.33 51.38
N SER A 7 14.26 27.44 51.03
CA SER A 7 14.21 28.01 49.67
C SER A 7 14.88 27.10 48.63
N THR A 8 16.00 26.46 48.99
CA THR A 8 16.69 25.52 48.11
C THR A 8 15.87 24.23 47.89
N ALA A 9 15.23 23.71 48.94
CA ALA A 9 14.36 22.54 48.84
C ALA A 9 13.13 22.81 47.98
N LEU A 10 12.53 23.99 48.06
CA LEU A 10 11.38 24.38 47.23
C LEU A 10 11.77 24.53 45.74
N PHE A 11 13.00 25.03 45.47
CA PHE A 11 13.50 25.14 44.10
C PHE A 11 13.82 23.78 43.47
N VAL A 12 14.37 22.83 44.23
CA VAL A 12 14.63 21.45 43.78
C VAL A 12 13.34 20.69 43.54
N LEU A 13 12.31 20.86 44.39
CA LEU A 13 10.98 20.24 44.17
C LEU A 13 10.31 20.76 42.91
N GLY A 14 10.50 22.03 42.55
CA GLY A 14 9.95 22.62 41.30
C GLY A 14 10.55 22.06 40.01
N LEU A 15 11.82 21.60 40.06
CA LEU A 15 12.48 21.02 38.89
C LEU A 15 11.99 19.60 38.53
N PHE A 16 11.44 18.84 39.47
CA PHE A 16 10.89 17.51 39.23
C PHE A 16 9.48 17.52 38.60
N ALA A 17 8.78 18.65 38.61
CA ALA A 17 7.41 18.76 38.13
C ALA A 17 7.27 18.79 36.56
N PHE A 18 8.38 18.94 35.82
CA PHE A 18 8.35 19.10 34.35
C PHE A 18 8.87 17.89 33.55
N ALA A 19 9.23 16.79 34.20
CA ALA A 19 9.57 15.58 33.49
C ALA A 19 8.28 14.88 32.98
N GLN A 20 7.64 15.45 31.98
CA GLN A 20 6.59 14.76 31.22
C GLN A 20 7.28 13.67 30.39
N ALA A 21 7.13 12.43 30.79
CA ALA A 21 7.60 11.30 29.99
C ALA A 21 6.80 11.30 28.68
N GLN A 22 7.50 11.43 27.54
CA GLN A 22 6.88 11.33 26.22
C GLN A 22 6.05 10.04 26.12
N ARG A 23 4.78 10.19 25.78
CA ARG A 23 3.87 9.05 25.64
C ARG A 23 3.94 8.57 24.20
N ILE A 24 4.61 7.42 24.04
CA ILE A 24 4.80 6.75 22.75
C ILE A 24 3.93 5.49 22.70
N ALA A 25 3.28 5.29 21.57
CA ALA A 25 2.56 4.07 21.26
C ALA A 25 2.93 3.58 19.86
N PHE A 26 2.46 2.38 19.50
CA PHE A 26 2.53 1.86 18.17
C PHE A 26 1.23 1.14 17.79
N VAL A 27 0.98 1.06 16.50
CA VAL A 27 -0.18 0.42 15.88
C VAL A 27 0.31 -0.39 14.69
N ASP A 28 -0.19 -1.58 14.52
CA ASP A 28 -0.02 -2.36 13.29
C ASP A 28 -1.12 -1.94 12.31
N VAL A 29 -0.80 -0.98 11.45
CA VAL A 29 -1.74 -0.41 10.47
C VAL A 29 -2.24 -1.48 9.49
N THR A 30 -1.37 -2.41 9.08
CA THR A 30 -1.74 -3.52 8.22
C THR A 30 -2.77 -4.42 8.87
N ALA A 31 -2.53 -4.83 10.12
CA ALA A 31 -3.47 -5.65 10.87
C ALA A 31 -4.81 -4.94 11.14
N VAL A 32 -4.80 -3.61 11.29
CA VAL A 32 -6.02 -2.80 11.38
C VAL A 32 -6.79 -2.85 10.07
N LEU A 33 -6.14 -2.52 8.94
CA LEU A 33 -6.77 -2.53 7.61
C LEU A 33 -7.36 -3.90 7.27
N GLU A 34 -6.59 -4.97 7.45
CA GLU A 34 -7.04 -6.34 7.18
C GLU A 34 -8.24 -6.79 8.03
N SER A 35 -8.43 -6.17 9.20
CA SER A 35 -9.60 -6.44 10.04
C SER A 35 -10.89 -5.78 9.55
N LEU A 36 -10.83 -4.88 8.57
CA LEU A 36 -11.98 -4.15 8.05
C LEU A 36 -12.62 -4.87 6.86
N PRO A 37 -13.93 -5.19 6.91
CA PRO A 37 -14.62 -5.86 5.81
C PRO A 37 -14.58 -5.05 4.49
N GLU A 38 -14.61 -3.72 4.58
CA GLU A 38 -14.50 -2.83 3.42
C GLU A 38 -13.13 -2.94 2.74
N TYR A 39 -12.05 -3.13 3.49
CA TYR A 39 -10.72 -3.33 2.94
C TYR A 39 -10.60 -4.69 2.25
N GLN A 40 -11.10 -5.75 2.89
CA GLN A 40 -11.11 -7.11 2.30
C GLN A 40 -11.88 -7.12 0.99
N LYS A 41 -13.07 -6.50 0.96
CA LYS A 41 -13.88 -6.36 -0.26
C LYS A 41 -13.16 -5.58 -1.37
N SER A 42 -12.44 -4.52 -1.00
CA SER A 42 -11.64 -3.75 -1.96
C SER A 42 -10.49 -4.57 -2.53
N GLN A 43 -9.81 -5.38 -1.71
CA GLN A 43 -8.77 -6.30 -2.17
C GLN A 43 -9.33 -7.37 -3.13
N GLU A 44 -10.47 -7.97 -2.79
CA GLU A 44 -11.14 -8.92 -3.70
C GLU A 44 -11.52 -8.30 -5.05
N GLN A 45 -11.99 -7.05 -5.05
CA GLN A 45 -12.29 -6.34 -6.30
C GLN A 45 -11.03 -6.10 -7.13
N LEU A 46 -9.93 -5.69 -6.49
CA LEU A 46 -8.65 -5.48 -7.16
C LEU A 46 -8.12 -6.78 -7.76
N ASP A 47 -8.21 -7.88 -7.02
CA ASP A 47 -7.76 -9.19 -7.49
C ASP A 47 -8.59 -9.70 -8.68
N LYS A 48 -9.91 -9.51 -8.66
CA LYS A 48 -10.79 -9.84 -9.79
C LYS A 48 -10.43 -9.04 -11.04
N VAL A 49 -10.23 -7.74 -10.91
CA VAL A 49 -9.84 -6.86 -12.01
C VAL A 49 -8.45 -7.24 -12.54
N ALA A 50 -7.48 -7.44 -11.66
CA ALA A 50 -6.13 -7.84 -12.04
C ALA A 50 -6.12 -9.19 -12.77
N THR A 51 -6.92 -10.16 -12.30
CA THR A 51 -7.05 -11.48 -12.93
C THR A 51 -7.66 -11.36 -14.31
N SER A 52 -8.76 -10.62 -14.47
CA SER A 52 -9.39 -10.38 -15.76
C SER A 52 -8.43 -9.75 -16.77
N TRP A 53 -7.66 -8.74 -16.34
CA TRP A 53 -6.70 -8.08 -17.24
C TRP A 53 -5.51 -8.98 -17.59
N ARG A 54 -5.02 -9.82 -16.66
CA ARG A 54 -4.00 -10.84 -17.00
C ARG A 54 -4.49 -11.82 -18.04
N GLN A 55 -5.75 -12.28 -17.93
CA GLN A 55 -6.35 -13.18 -18.91
C GLN A 55 -6.48 -12.51 -20.29
N GLU A 56 -6.92 -11.25 -20.33
CA GLU A 56 -7.03 -10.48 -21.57
C GLU A 56 -5.66 -10.34 -22.26
N ILE A 57 -4.61 -9.98 -21.48
CA ILE A 57 -3.24 -9.86 -22.00
C ILE A 57 -2.74 -11.23 -22.50
N ALA A 58 -3.01 -12.31 -21.76
CA ALA A 58 -2.61 -13.66 -22.17
C ALA A 58 -3.26 -14.07 -23.51
N GLN A 59 -4.55 -13.76 -23.69
CA GLN A 59 -5.24 -14.01 -24.97
C GLN A 59 -4.60 -13.24 -26.13
N GLU A 60 -4.24 -11.97 -25.91
CA GLU A 60 -3.57 -11.18 -26.95
C GLU A 60 -2.14 -11.70 -27.24
N GLN A 61 -1.41 -12.15 -26.21
CA GLN A 61 -0.12 -12.83 -26.40
C GLN A 61 -0.25 -14.13 -27.20
N ASP A 62 -1.30 -14.92 -26.96
CA ASP A 62 -1.53 -16.15 -27.71
C ASP A 62 -1.89 -15.87 -29.17
N LYS A 63 -2.60 -14.77 -29.46
CA LYS A 63 -2.81 -14.31 -30.85
C LYS A 63 -1.47 -13.99 -31.53
N VAL A 64 -0.57 -13.27 -30.86
CA VAL A 64 0.77 -12.98 -31.39
C VAL A 64 1.54 -14.26 -31.69
N LYS A 65 1.54 -15.23 -30.76
CA LYS A 65 2.16 -16.56 -30.98
C LYS A 65 1.55 -17.26 -32.20
N GLY A 66 0.24 -17.20 -32.33
CA GLY A 66 -0.47 -17.76 -33.50
C GLY A 66 -0.03 -17.09 -34.81
N MET A 67 0.13 -15.75 -34.83
CA MET A 67 0.62 -15.03 -36.00
C MET A 67 2.05 -15.46 -36.37
N TYR A 68 2.95 -15.61 -35.37
CA TYR A 68 4.29 -16.12 -35.61
C TYR A 68 4.28 -17.54 -36.17
N SER A 69 3.51 -18.45 -35.58
CA SER A 69 3.42 -19.83 -36.05
C SER A 69 2.93 -19.91 -37.47
N LYS A 70 1.92 -19.10 -37.81
CA LYS A 70 1.40 -19.01 -39.17
C LYS A 70 2.43 -18.45 -40.15
N PHE A 71 3.12 -17.39 -39.77
CA PHE A 71 4.18 -16.80 -40.58
C PHE A 71 5.29 -17.82 -40.86
N GLN A 72 5.77 -18.54 -39.85
CA GLN A 72 6.79 -19.58 -40.02
C GLN A 72 6.36 -20.70 -40.98
N ALA A 73 5.09 -21.12 -40.91
CA ALA A 73 4.58 -22.15 -41.79
C ALA A 73 4.42 -21.71 -43.25
N GLU A 74 4.09 -20.44 -43.47
CA GLU A 74 3.76 -19.89 -44.80
C GLU A 74 4.96 -19.15 -45.46
N GLN A 75 6.02 -18.79 -44.72
CA GLN A 75 7.06 -17.88 -45.17
C GLN A 75 7.77 -18.32 -46.49
N VAL A 76 7.85 -19.63 -46.73
CA VAL A 76 8.48 -20.17 -47.96
C VAL A 76 7.62 -19.97 -49.21
N LEU A 77 6.34 -19.67 -49.03
CA LEU A 77 5.37 -19.43 -50.10
C LEU A 77 5.09 -17.94 -50.35
N LEU A 78 5.60 -17.08 -49.47
CA LEU A 78 5.37 -15.63 -49.53
C LEU A 78 6.40 -14.91 -50.37
N SER A 79 5.99 -13.86 -51.09
CA SER A 79 6.92 -12.89 -51.69
C SER A 79 7.62 -12.10 -50.58
N GLU A 80 8.77 -11.48 -50.89
CA GLU A 80 9.52 -10.65 -49.94
C GLU A 80 8.67 -9.47 -49.38
N GLU A 81 7.84 -8.91 -50.24
CA GLU A 81 6.92 -7.83 -49.83
C GLU A 81 5.87 -8.34 -48.82
N MET A 82 5.31 -9.52 -49.08
CA MET A 82 4.33 -10.17 -48.19
C MET A 82 4.99 -10.58 -46.83
N LYS A 83 6.22 -11.08 -46.87
CA LYS A 83 6.97 -11.39 -45.64
C LYS A 83 7.13 -10.15 -44.76
N LYS A 84 7.62 -9.05 -45.38
CA LYS A 84 7.79 -7.79 -44.67
C LYS A 84 6.49 -7.26 -44.08
N SER A 85 5.41 -7.32 -44.83
CA SER A 85 4.09 -6.92 -44.33
C SER A 85 3.65 -7.75 -43.11
N ARG A 86 3.88 -9.08 -43.14
CA ARG A 86 3.54 -9.96 -42.00
C ARG A 86 4.40 -9.72 -40.79
N GLU A 87 5.68 -9.46 -40.96
CA GLU A 87 6.58 -9.10 -39.86
C GLU A 87 6.17 -7.77 -39.23
N GLU A 88 5.82 -6.78 -40.04
CA GLU A 88 5.32 -5.49 -39.54
C GLU A 88 4.01 -5.65 -38.76
N GLU A 89 3.04 -6.45 -39.24
CA GLU A 89 1.79 -6.77 -38.53
C GLU A 89 2.08 -7.40 -37.15
N ILE A 90 3.00 -8.35 -37.09
CA ILE A 90 3.39 -9.03 -35.85
C ILE A 90 4.03 -8.02 -34.89
N MET A 91 5.00 -7.22 -35.36
CA MET A 91 5.65 -6.20 -34.52
C MET A 91 4.67 -5.15 -33.96
N VAL A 92 3.71 -4.72 -34.79
CA VAL A 92 2.66 -3.81 -34.32
C VAL A 92 1.84 -4.47 -33.22
N LYS A 93 1.42 -5.74 -33.42
CA LYS A 93 0.62 -6.47 -32.44
C LYS A 93 1.37 -6.72 -31.15
N GLU A 94 2.66 -7.05 -31.19
CA GLU A 94 3.49 -7.15 -30.00
C GLU A 94 3.58 -5.83 -29.25
N LYS A 95 3.76 -4.72 -29.96
CA LYS A 95 3.80 -3.39 -29.35
C LYS A 95 2.48 -3.05 -28.65
N GLU A 96 1.34 -3.39 -29.27
CA GLU A 96 0.02 -3.21 -28.65
C GLU A 96 -0.10 -3.99 -27.33
N VAL A 97 0.34 -5.25 -27.31
CA VAL A 97 0.29 -6.10 -26.12
C VAL A 97 1.20 -5.54 -25.00
N ARG A 98 2.41 -5.12 -25.34
CA ARG A 98 3.32 -4.48 -24.36
C ARG A 98 2.72 -3.19 -23.81
N GLU A 99 2.12 -2.37 -24.68
CA GLU A 99 1.47 -1.13 -24.25
C GLU A 99 0.24 -1.42 -23.38
N MET A 100 -0.57 -2.40 -23.71
CA MET A 100 -1.70 -2.84 -22.87
C MET A 100 -1.21 -3.25 -21.48
N GLN A 101 -0.14 -4.04 -21.40
CA GLN A 101 0.46 -4.44 -20.14
C GLN A 101 0.95 -3.24 -19.31
N ARG A 102 1.62 -2.28 -19.98
CA ARG A 102 2.10 -1.04 -19.35
C ARG A 102 0.95 -0.19 -18.82
N LEU A 103 -0.10 0.01 -19.63
CA LEU A 103 -1.25 0.82 -19.23
C LEU A 103 -2.04 0.20 -18.07
N LYS A 104 -2.14 -1.14 -18.02
CA LYS A 104 -2.89 -1.83 -16.96
C LYS A 104 -2.07 -2.02 -15.68
N PHE A 105 -0.80 -2.43 -15.78
CA PHE A 105 0.02 -2.87 -14.63
C PHE A 105 1.28 -2.03 -14.40
N GLY A 106 1.58 -1.07 -15.26
CA GLY A 106 2.74 -0.21 -15.11
C GLY A 106 2.61 0.77 -13.94
N PRO A 107 3.71 1.50 -13.63
CA PRO A 107 3.66 2.61 -12.70
C PRO A 107 2.54 3.59 -13.11
N GLU A 108 1.71 3.99 -12.16
CA GLU A 108 0.52 4.85 -12.42
C GLU A 108 -0.50 4.27 -13.42
N GLY A 109 -0.43 2.97 -13.70
CA GLY A 109 -1.36 2.25 -14.56
C GLY A 109 -2.76 2.14 -13.94
N SER A 110 -3.67 1.52 -14.71
CA SER A 110 -5.08 1.43 -14.31
C SER A 110 -5.28 0.68 -12.98
N LEU A 111 -4.45 -0.34 -12.69
CA LEU A 111 -4.53 -1.07 -11.42
C LEU A 111 -4.10 -0.20 -10.23
N PHE A 112 -3.05 0.60 -10.41
CA PHE A 112 -2.62 1.55 -9.38
C PHE A 112 -3.73 2.56 -9.07
N LYS A 113 -4.30 3.19 -10.10
CA LYS A 113 -5.42 4.14 -9.94
C LYS A 113 -6.63 3.51 -9.27
N LYS A 114 -6.95 2.26 -9.65
CA LYS A 114 -8.05 1.53 -9.03
C LYS A 114 -7.79 1.22 -7.57
N ARG A 115 -6.54 0.92 -7.21
CA ARG A 115 -6.14 0.74 -5.81
C ARG A 115 -6.28 2.05 -5.02
N GLU A 116 -5.81 3.16 -5.56
CA GLU A 116 -5.98 4.46 -4.91
C GLU A 116 -7.46 4.78 -4.68
N GLU A 117 -8.30 4.57 -5.69
CA GLU A 117 -9.75 4.81 -5.59
C GLU A 117 -10.40 3.99 -4.48
N LEU A 118 -10.05 2.70 -4.36
CA LEU A 118 -10.72 1.77 -3.45
C LEU A 118 -10.11 1.73 -2.05
N VAL A 119 -8.80 1.86 -1.93
CA VAL A 119 -8.07 1.63 -0.68
C VAL A 119 -7.73 2.92 0.04
N LYS A 120 -7.41 4.00 -0.69
CA LYS A 120 -7.02 5.26 -0.07
C LYS A 120 -8.08 5.82 0.89
N PRO A 121 -9.38 5.85 0.59
CA PRO A 121 -10.39 6.33 1.54
C PRO A 121 -10.42 5.53 2.85
N ILE A 122 -10.15 4.21 2.77
CA ILE A 122 -10.10 3.34 3.95
C ILE A 122 -8.86 3.64 4.79
N GLN A 123 -7.72 3.83 4.14
CA GLN A 123 -6.48 4.26 4.81
C GLN A 123 -6.65 5.61 5.49
N ASP A 124 -7.22 6.59 4.81
CA ASP A 124 -7.46 7.93 5.35
C ASP A 124 -8.38 7.86 6.60
N LYS A 125 -9.40 7.00 6.59
CA LYS A 125 -10.26 6.72 7.75
C LYS A 125 -9.46 6.12 8.92
N VAL A 126 -8.57 5.15 8.65
CA VAL A 126 -7.73 4.53 9.68
C VAL A 126 -6.76 5.55 10.26
N TYR A 127 -6.04 6.30 9.43
CA TYR A 127 -5.09 7.32 9.90
C TYR A 127 -5.78 8.44 10.69
N GLY A 128 -6.92 8.93 10.21
CA GLY A 128 -7.71 9.93 10.96
C GLY A 128 -8.26 9.40 12.29
N THR A 129 -8.49 8.09 12.40
CA THR A 129 -8.88 7.45 13.67
C THR A 129 -7.69 7.34 14.63
N ILE A 130 -6.51 6.99 14.12
CA ILE A 130 -5.26 6.95 14.90
C ILE A 130 -4.91 8.34 15.43
N GLU A 131 -5.01 9.37 14.59
CA GLU A 131 -4.74 10.75 14.98
C GLU A 131 -5.66 11.21 16.11
N ARG A 132 -6.97 11.03 15.96
CA ARG A 132 -7.94 11.37 17.03
C ARG A 132 -7.66 10.61 18.31
N PHE A 133 -7.38 9.31 18.21
CA PHE A 133 -7.01 8.50 19.37
C PHE A 133 -5.75 9.01 20.06
N ALA A 134 -4.72 9.43 19.30
CA ALA A 134 -3.50 10.00 19.85
C ALA A 134 -3.81 11.26 20.64
N GLN A 135 -4.59 12.18 20.07
CA GLN A 135 -4.99 13.43 20.72
C GLN A 135 -5.81 13.17 21.99
N ASP A 136 -6.84 12.32 21.91
CA ASP A 136 -7.72 12.00 23.05
C ASP A 136 -6.99 11.32 24.20
N LYS A 137 -5.97 10.50 23.91
CA LYS A 137 -5.19 9.76 24.90
C LYS A 137 -3.89 10.43 25.29
N GLY A 138 -3.55 11.56 24.67
CA GLY A 138 -2.33 12.32 24.97
C GLY A 138 -1.05 11.57 24.58
N PHE A 139 -1.07 10.86 23.44
CA PHE A 139 0.15 10.31 22.84
C PHE A 139 0.80 11.40 21.98
N GLU A 140 2.10 11.59 22.14
CA GLU A 140 2.88 12.51 21.32
C GLU A 140 3.31 11.87 20.00
N PHE A 141 3.53 10.54 20.01
CA PHE A 141 3.93 9.76 18.85
C PHE A 141 3.21 8.42 18.83
N ILE A 142 2.70 8.05 17.64
CA ILE A 142 2.25 6.70 17.33
C ILE A 142 3.01 6.23 16.09
N PHE A 143 3.75 5.14 16.21
CA PHE A 143 4.50 4.54 15.12
C PHE A 143 3.71 3.40 14.49
N ASP A 144 3.81 3.26 13.17
CA ASP A 144 3.33 2.06 12.50
C ASP A 144 4.35 0.93 12.69
N LYS A 145 3.91 -0.13 13.35
CA LYS A 145 4.74 -1.30 13.64
C LYS A 145 5.27 -1.98 12.37
N GLY A 146 4.48 -1.98 11.29
CA GLY A 146 4.85 -2.61 10.03
C GLY A 146 5.90 -1.83 9.24
N SER A 147 5.96 -0.50 9.42
CA SER A 147 6.88 0.39 8.71
C SER A 147 8.04 0.91 9.56
N ALA A 148 8.07 0.62 10.86
CA ALA A 148 9.09 1.11 11.78
C ALA A 148 10.43 0.38 11.59
N SER A 149 11.18 0.78 10.56
CA SER A 149 12.56 0.30 10.35
C SER A 149 13.42 0.57 11.59
N GLY A 150 13.99 -0.49 12.15
CA GLY A 150 14.88 -0.40 13.32
C GLY A 150 14.20 -0.58 14.68
N MET A 151 12.90 -0.80 14.75
CA MET A 151 12.25 -1.16 16.01
C MET A 151 12.47 -2.65 16.30
N LEU A 152 13.40 -2.95 17.22
CA LEU A 152 13.73 -4.34 17.61
C LEU A 152 12.83 -4.86 18.73
N TYR A 153 12.32 -3.96 19.57
CA TYR A 153 11.47 -4.30 20.71
C TYR A 153 10.49 -3.16 21.01
N ALA A 154 9.26 -3.54 21.36
CA ALA A 154 8.27 -2.64 21.90
C ALA A 154 7.44 -3.40 22.94
N ASP A 155 7.22 -2.77 24.12
CA ASP A 155 6.41 -3.35 25.19
C ASP A 155 4.94 -3.43 24.72
N LYS A 156 4.32 -4.59 24.94
CA LYS A 156 2.94 -4.89 24.56
C LYS A 156 1.92 -3.87 25.10
N LYS A 157 2.18 -3.25 26.25
CA LYS A 157 1.31 -2.21 26.83
C LYS A 157 1.19 -0.97 25.95
N ASN A 158 2.19 -0.73 25.09
CA ASN A 158 2.22 0.40 24.15
C ASN A 158 1.60 0.06 22.78
N ASP A 159 1.23 -1.21 22.54
CA ASP A 159 0.49 -1.62 21.35
C ASP A 159 -0.98 -1.19 21.48
N LYS A 160 -1.43 -0.36 20.55
CA LYS A 160 -2.78 0.18 20.50
C LYS A 160 -3.58 -0.34 19.30
N THR A 161 -3.10 -1.40 18.65
CA THR A 161 -3.74 -1.99 17.47
C THR A 161 -5.18 -2.39 17.76
N GLU A 162 -5.43 -3.09 18.86
CA GLU A 162 -6.79 -3.54 19.23
C GLU A 162 -7.70 -2.39 19.67
N ASP A 163 -7.14 -1.35 20.29
CA ASP A 163 -7.89 -0.15 20.65
C ASP A 163 -8.43 0.54 19.37
N ILE A 164 -7.58 0.69 18.34
CA ILE A 164 -7.96 1.28 17.04
C ILE A 164 -8.99 0.41 16.31
N LYS A 165 -8.79 -0.92 16.27
CA LYS A 165 -9.76 -1.86 15.68
C LYS A 165 -11.13 -1.74 16.35
N ALA A 166 -11.18 -1.62 17.68
CA ALA A 166 -12.41 -1.50 18.43
C ALA A 166 -13.17 -0.19 18.12
N ILE A 167 -12.45 0.91 17.86
CA ILE A 167 -13.04 2.19 17.47
C ILE A 167 -13.65 2.11 16.07
N LEU A 168 -12.94 1.49 15.13
CA LEU A 168 -13.37 1.39 13.73
C LEU A 168 -14.55 0.44 13.49
N LYS A 169 -14.81 -0.48 14.42
CA LYS A 169 -15.94 -1.43 14.37
C LYS A 169 -17.26 -0.84 14.90
N LYS A 170 -17.23 0.33 15.51
CA LYS A 170 -18.42 1.04 16.01
C LYS A 170 -19.06 1.90 14.93
#